data_07bc7a2241a05b48bac679f89a0a8c9a
#
_entry.id   07bc7a2241a05b48bac679f89a0a8c9a
#
_cell.length_a   1.000
_cell.length_b   1.000
_cell.length_c   1.000
_cell.angle_alpha   90.00
_cell.angle_beta   90.00
_cell.angle_gamma   90.00
#
_symmetry.space_group_name_H-M   'P 1'
#
loop_
_entity.id
_entity.type
_entity.pdbx_description
1 polymer ?
#
loop_
_entity_poly.entity_id
_entity_poly.type
_entity_poly.pdbx_seq_one_letter_code
_entity_poly.pdbx_strand_id
1 'polypeptide(L)'
;MLHSQLRKIEFKEEWNMGSILSGPLEEELERHNREMQRARNYIRSKRKKTEFELCVIGSYQMFYDQALEAVQGIRELWPGADELPSEGTGPYNTGKCLKLGPYQEDQDALEAAEVQPPVKKDRKPLYLCHGDLDQHHVLMGGSYTAIIEYNRMHLGIQISDLYRFMRKVMEKHGWNLDLGLSMLDSYERVLPMEPKERGCLYYLFLYPEKYWKQLNFYYNANKAWIPARNTDKLRGLEEQQQARNSFLKRLKADCKGCV
;
A
#
# COMPACT_ATOMS: atom_id res chain seq x y z
N MET A 1 11.30 -0.78 -13.95
CA MET A 1 10.75 -0.55 -15.31
C MET A 1 9.23 -0.41 -15.38
N LEU A 2 8.40 -1.29 -14.77
CA LEU A 2 6.93 -1.16 -14.84
C LEU A 2 6.44 0.23 -14.40
N HIS A 3 6.73 0.63 -13.17
CA HIS A 3 6.25 1.91 -12.61
C HIS A 3 6.72 3.12 -13.45
N SER A 4 7.95 3.12 -13.93
CA SER A 4 8.44 4.21 -14.79
C SER A 4 7.71 4.30 -16.13
N GLN A 5 7.17 3.20 -16.63
CA GLN A 5 6.32 3.22 -17.84
C GLN A 5 4.88 3.64 -17.50
N LEU A 6 4.33 3.14 -16.38
CA LEU A 6 2.98 3.51 -15.93
C LEU A 6 2.86 5.01 -15.59
N ARG A 7 3.95 5.66 -15.12
CA ARG A 7 3.99 7.13 -14.91
C ARG A 7 3.93 7.96 -16.19
N LYS A 8 4.21 7.37 -17.35
CA LYS A 8 4.15 8.06 -18.66
C LYS A 8 2.79 7.99 -19.33
N ILE A 9 1.84 7.25 -18.76
CA ILE A 9 0.51 7.10 -19.32
C ILE A 9 -0.25 8.42 -19.11
N GLU A 10 -0.63 9.06 -20.22
CA GLU A 10 -1.51 10.20 -20.22
C GLU A 10 -2.95 9.70 -20.23
N PHE A 11 -3.75 10.15 -19.26
CA PHE A 11 -5.16 9.78 -19.19
C PHE A 11 -5.97 10.68 -20.10
N LYS A 12 -6.84 10.04 -20.89
CA LYS A 12 -7.77 10.79 -21.73
C LYS A 12 -9.05 11.12 -20.97
N GLU A 13 -9.62 12.30 -21.23
CA GLU A 13 -10.85 12.75 -20.55
C GLU A 13 -12.05 11.80 -20.77
N GLU A 14 -12.09 11.11 -21.91
CA GLU A 14 -13.11 10.13 -22.26
C GLU A 14 -13.06 8.84 -21.43
N TRP A 15 -11.97 8.61 -20.68
CA TRP A 15 -11.81 7.41 -19.87
C TRP A 15 -12.58 7.54 -18.55
N ASN A 16 -13.36 6.51 -18.21
CA ASN A 16 -14.04 6.45 -16.92
C ASN A 16 -13.03 6.10 -15.81
N MET A 17 -12.34 7.11 -15.30
CA MET A 17 -11.33 6.96 -14.25
C MET A 17 -11.93 6.60 -12.88
N GLY A 18 -13.23 6.87 -12.66
CA GLY A 18 -13.88 6.58 -11.38
C GLY A 18 -13.87 5.08 -11.02
N SER A 19 -13.87 4.20 -12.02
CA SER A 19 -13.86 2.75 -11.81
C SER A 19 -12.53 2.19 -11.30
N ILE A 20 -11.43 2.95 -11.45
CA ILE A 20 -10.07 2.53 -11.04
C ILE A 20 -9.53 3.35 -9.85
N LEU A 21 -10.33 4.26 -9.29
CA LEU A 21 -9.96 4.96 -8.06
C LEU A 21 -10.03 3.98 -6.89
N SER A 22 -8.94 3.82 -6.17
CA SER A 22 -8.93 3.12 -4.88
C SER A 22 -9.25 4.10 -3.75
N GLY A 23 -9.87 3.59 -2.69
CA GLY A 23 -9.98 4.34 -1.44
C GLY A 23 -8.59 4.64 -0.84
N PRO A 24 -8.51 5.59 0.10
CA PRO A 24 -7.28 5.90 0.80
C PRO A 24 -6.65 4.67 1.45
N LEU A 25 -5.34 4.50 1.32
CA LEU A 25 -4.59 3.36 1.87
C LEU A 25 -4.77 3.26 3.40
N GLU A 26 -4.73 4.38 4.09
CA GLU A 26 -4.89 4.47 5.54
C GLU A 26 -6.27 4.01 6.01
N GLU A 27 -7.33 4.29 5.27
CA GLU A 27 -8.69 3.81 5.59
C GLU A 27 -8.80 2.28 5.47
N GLU A 28 -8.15 1.70 4.46
CA GLU A 28 -8.07 0.26 4.31
C GLU A 28 -7.35 -0.37 5.51
N LEU A 29 -6.20 0.17 5.88
CA LEU A 29 -5.42 -0.33 7.03
C LEU A 29 -6.17 -0.15 8.34
N GLU A 30 -6.91 0.95 8.53
CA GLU A 30 -7.77 1.14 9.70
C GLU A 30 -8.92 0.15 9.77
N ARG A 31 -9.54 -0.17 8.63
CA ARG A 31 -10.54 -1.22 8.58
C ARG A 31 -9.96 -2.53 9.08
N HIS A 32 -8.75 -2.89 8.64
CA HIS A 32 -8.04 -4.08 9.11
C HIS A 32 -7.72 -4.00 10.61
N ASN A 33 -7.37 -2.84 11.14
CA ASN A 33 -7.15 -2.63 12.58
C ASN A 33 -8.43 -2.88 13.38
N ARG A 34 -9.57 -2.38 12.90
CA ARG A 34 -10.89 -2.65 13.51
C ARG A 34 -11.25 -4.14 13.49
N GLU A 35 -10.92 -4.84 12.42
CA GLU A 35 -11.11 -6.30 12.31
C GLU A 35 -10.23 -7.07 13.31
N MET A 36 -8.95 -6.70 13.44
CA MET A 36 -8.06 -7.29 14.45
C MET A 36 -8.58 -7.06 15.87
N GLN A 37 -9.08 -5.87 16.17
CA GLN A 37 -9.65 -5.54 17.47
C GLN A 37 -10.92 -6.34 17.77
N ARG A 38 -11.80 -6.51 16.77
CA ARG A 38 -13.00 -7.35 16.90
C ARG A 38 -12.63 -8.81 17.17
N ALA A 39 -11.64 -9.35 16.42
CA ALA A 39 -11.13 -10.70 16.61
C ALA A 39 -10.59 -10.89 18.03
N ARG A 40 -9.75 -9.97 18.52
CA ARG A 40 -9.23 -10.00 19.89
C ARG A 40 -10.34 -10.00 20.93
N ASN A 41 -11.33 -9.09 20.79
CA ASN A 41 -12.42 -8.98 21.76
C ASN A 41 -13.26 -10.26 21.79
N TYR A 42 -13.54 -10.85 20.62
CA TYR A 42 -14.21 -12.15 20.53
C TYR A 42 -13.41 -13.26 21.21
N ILE A 43 -12.09 -13.36 20.96
CA ILE A 43 -11.23 -14.37 21.62
C ILE A 43 -11.26 -14.18 23.14
N ARG A 44 -11.19 -12.95 23.62
CA ARG A 44 -11.19 -12.66 25.08
C ARG A 44 -12.49 -13.10 25.74
N SER A 45 -13.64 -12.97 25.09
CA SER A 45 -14.93 -13.37 25.63
C SER A 45 -15.12 -14.89 25.72
N LYS A 46 -14.32 -15.69 24.98
CA LYS A 46 -14.43 -17.16 25.00
C LYS A 46 -13.94 -17.75 26.33
N ARG A 47 -14.75 -18.63 26.91
CA ARG A 47 -14.38 -19.37 28.13
C ARG A 47 -13.22 -20.36 27.88
N LYS A 48 -13.29 -21.09 26.76
CA LYS A 48 -12.21 -21.99 26.32
C LYS A 48 -11.59 -21.45 25.04
N LYS A 49 -10.27 -21.38 25.02
CA LYS A 49 -9.51 -20.87 23.89
C LYS A 49 -8.71 -22.00 23.24
N THR A 50 -8.62 -21.96 21.93
CA THR A 50 -7.75 -22.84 21.16
C THR A 50 -6.30 -22.41 21.30
N GLU A 51 -5.35 -23.27 20.93
CA GLU A 51 -3.93 -22.94 20.90
C GLU A 51 -3.63 -21.71 20.01
N PHE A 52 -4.24 -21.65 18.84
CA PHE A 52 -4.15 -20.48 17.95
C PHE A 52 -4.59 -19.18 18.65
N GLU A 53 -5.72 -19.23 19.34
CA GLU A 53 -6.27 -18.06 20.06
C GLU A 53 -5.37 -17.62 21.23
N LEU A 54 -4.71 -18.56 21.90
CA LEU A 54 -3.73 -18.25 22.93
C LEU A 54 -2.49 -17.55 22.33
N CYS A 55 -1.98 -18.05 21.19
CA CYS A 55 -0.90 -17.37 20.45
C CYS A 55 -1.31 -15.97 20.01
N VAL A 56 -2.55 -15.80 19.48
CA VAL A 56 -3.05 -14.48 19.11
C VAL A 56 -3.03 -13.53 20.30
N ILE A 57 -3.53 -13.94 21.47
CA ILE A 57 -3.55 -13.05 22.65
C ILE A 57 -2.15 -12.68 23.10
N GLY A 58 -1.20 -13.63 23.05
CA GLY A 58 0.18 -13.40 23.46
C GLY A 58 0.90 -12.35 22.61
N SER A 59 0.68 -12.39 21.30
CA SER A 59 1.35 -11.49 20.34
C SER A 59 0.56 -10.26 19.93
N TYR A 60 -0.73 -10.19 20.29
CA TYR A 60 -1.64 -9.14 19.81
C TYR A 60 -1.13 -7.73 20.05
N GLN A 61 -0.68 -7.43 21.27
CA GLN A 61 -0.33 -6.05 21.61
C GLN A 61 0.83 -5.56 20.75
N MET A 62 1.87 -6.36 20.60
CA MET A 62 3.03 -6.02 19.76
C MET A 62 2.62 -5.71 18.32
N PHE A 63 1.82 -6.59 17.68
CA PHE A 63 1.41 -6.37 16.29
C PHE A 63 0.40 -5.23 16.15
N TYR A 64 -0.47 -5.03 17.14
CA TYR A 64 -1.45 -3.96 17.09
C TYR A 64 -0.80 -2.58 17.25
N ASP A 65 0.21 -2.46 18.11
CA ASP A 65 0.98 -1.22 18.26
C ASP A 65 1.72 -0.86 16.96
N GLN A 66 2.35 -1.84 16.30
CA GLN A 66 2.95 -1.66 14.98
C GLN A 66 1.90 -1.20 13.94
N ALA A 67 0.70 -1.76 13.98
CA ALA A 67 -0.38 -1.38 13.08
C ALA A 67 -0.86 0.06 13.30
N LEU A 68 -0.97 0.50 14.54
CA LEU A 68 -1.35 1.87 14.88
C LEU A 68 -0.26 2.86 14.46
N GLU A 69 1.01 2.57 14.79
CA GLU A 69 2.16 3.39 14.39
C GLU A 69 2.22 3.55 12.86
N ALA A 70 2.03 2.45 12.12
CA ALA A 70 2.08 2.47 10.67
C ALA A 70 0.98 3.34 10.05
N VAL A 71 -0.26 3.23 10.53
CA VAL A 71 -1.38 4.04 10.03
C VAL A 71 -1.17 5.51 10.35
N GLN A 72 -0.77 5.81 11.58
CA GLN A 72 -0.50 7.18 12.00
C GLN A 72 0.62 7.80 11.16
N GLY A 73 1.72 7.07 10.96
CA GLY A 73 2.83 7.56 10.17
C GLY A 73 2.48 7.81 8.69
N ILE A 74 1.67 6.94 8.07
CA ILE A 74 1.21 7.17 6.69
C ILE A 74 0.37 8.46 6.61
N ARG A 75 -0.48 8.75 7.59
CA ARG A 75 -1.27 9.99 7.63
C ARG A 75 -0.38 11.23 7.75
N GLU A 76 0.64 11.16 8.59
CA GLU A 76 1.55 12.27 8.82
C GLU A 76 2.44 12.61 7.62
N LEU A 77 2.67 11.65 6.71
CA LEU A 77 3.41 11.92 5.48
C LEU A 77 2.68 12.89 4.53
N TRP A 78 1.35 12.85 4.52
CA TRP A 78 0.52 13.69 3.65
C TRP A 78 -0.66 14.30 4.43
N PRO A 79 -0.42 15.24 5.36
CA PRO A 79 -1.47 15.87 6.14
C PRO A 79 -2.44 16.62 5.20
N GLY A 80 -3.75 16.47 5.45
CA GLY A 80 -4.80 17.10 4.63
C GLY A 80 -5.09 16.40 3.29
N ALA A 81 -4.55 15.19 3.06
CA ALA A 81 -4.85 14.43 1.85
C ALA A 81 -6.28 13.86 1.84
N ASP A 82 -6.97 13.89 2.97
CA ASP A 82 -8.35 13.41 3.14
C ASP A 82 -9.41 14.41 2.63
N GLU A 83 -9.03 15.65 2.37
CA GLU A 83 -9.89 16.56 1.61
C GLU A 83 -9.89 16.12 0.15
N LEU A 84 -10.96 15.41 -0.25
CA LEU A 84 -11.27 15.23 -1.67
C LEU A 84 -11.11 16.57 -2.38
N PRO A 85 -10.42 16.64 -3.53
CA PRO A 85 -10.24 17.88 -4.22
C PRO A 85 -11.61 18.47 -4.54
N SER A 86 -11.99 19.52 -3.81
CA SER A 86 -13.00 20.43 -4.28
C SER A 86 -12.49 20.97 -5.61
N GLU A 87 -13.09 20.49 -6.69
CA GLU A 87 -12.97 20.96 -8.08
C GLU A 87 -11.59 21.49 -8.52
N GLY A 88 -10.87 20.65 -9.27
CA GLY A 88 -9.98 21.14 -10.32
C GLY A 88 -8.62 21.68 -9.94
N THR A 89 -7.69 20.87 -9.44
CA THR A 89 -6.24 21.15 -9.58
C THR A 89 -5.38 19.92 -9.25
N GLY A 90 -5.43 18.90 -10.04
CA GLY A 90 -4.44 17.83 -10.09
C GLY A 90 -4.00 17.61 -11.54
N PRO A 91 -2.89 16.94 -11.81
CA PRO A 91 -2.56 16.56 -13.18
C PRO A 91 -3.66 15.69 -13.82
N TYR A 92 -4.62 15.24 -13.01
CA TYR A 92 -5.83 14.52 -13.45
C TYR A 92 -7.04 15.23 -12.87
N ASN A 93 -7.73 15.99 -13.72
CA ASN A 93 -9.00 16.68 -13.40
C ASN A 93 -10.10 15.62 -13.21
N THR A 94 -10.22 15.03 -12.01
CA THR A 94 -11.24 14.01 -11.70
C THR A 94 -12.60 14.60 -11.27
N GLY A 95 -12.81 15.89 -11.45
CA GLY A 95 -13.94 16.64 -10.87
C GLY A 95 -14.90 17.29 -11.85
N LYS A 96 -15.16 16.74 -13.06
CA LYS A 96 -16.35 17.09 -13.81
C LYS A 96 -17.13 15.86 -14.22
N CYS A 97 -18.10 15.52 -13.39
CA CYS A 97 -19.26 14.79 -13.84
C CYS A 97 -19.95 15.69 -14.89
N LEU A 98 -19.77 15.37 -16.17
CA LEU A 98 -20.33 16.11 -17.29
C LEU A 98 -21.86 16.05 -17.23
N LYS A 99 -22.49 17.16 -16.86
CA LYS A 99 -23.86 17.44 -17.28
C LYS A 99 -23.76 17.82 -18.74
N LEU A 100 -24.27 16.97 -19.61
CA LEU A 100 -24.52 17.31 -21.02
C LEU A 100 -25.54 18.44 -21.10
N GLY A 101 -25.10 19.62 -21.50
CA GLY A 101 -25.92 20.74 -21.91
C GLY A 101 -25.36 21.35 -23.20
N PRO A 102 -26.16 21.98 -24.04
CA PRO A 102 -25.81 22.29 -25.43
C PRO A 102 -24.74 23.37 -25.52
N TYR A 103 -23.89 23.23 -26.54
CA TYR A 103 -22.87 24.16 -26.98
C TYR A 103 -23.36 25.60 -27.08
N GLN A 104 -22.63 26.54 -26.50
CA GLN A 104 -22.52 27.91 -26.94
C GLN A 104 -21.03 28.25 -27.10
N GLU A 105 -20.67 28.57 -28.32
CA GLU A 105 -19.42 29.21 -28.67
C GLU A 105 -19.46 30.67 -28.18
N ASP A 106 -18.54 31.04 -27.33
CA ASP A 106 -18.17 32.45 -27.15
C ASP A 106 -16.66 32.60 -27.37
N GLN A 107 -16.35 33.23 -28.49
CA GLN A 107 -15.04 33.80 -28.80
C GLN A 107 -14.87 35.05 -27.92
N ASP A 108 -13.87 35.03 -27.04
CA ASP A 108 -13.04 36.20 -26.74
C ASP A 108 -11.81 35.76 -26.01
N ALA A 109 -10.75 35.56 -26.79
CA ALA A 109 -9.38 35.41 -26.30
C ALA A 109 -8.80 36.82 -26.16
N LEU A 110 -8.17 37.12 -25.06
CA LEU A 110 -6.88 37.85 -25.07
C LEU A 110 -6.34 38.06 -23.66
N GLU A 111 -5.04 37.74 -23.53
CA GLU A 111 -4.15 38.06 -22.44
C GLU A 111 -4.24 37.19 -21.17
N ALA A 112 -3.71 35.95 -21.26
CA ALA A 112 -3.30 35.21 -20.13
C ALA A 112 -1.88 35.60 -19.70
N ALA A 113 -1.77 36.37 -18.62
CA ALA A 113 -0.55 36.41 -17.84
C ALA A 113 -0.25 35.00 -17.36
N GLU A 114 0.98 34.51 -17.58
CA GLU A 114 1.50 33.25 -17.01
C GLU A 114 1.47 33.33 -15.48
N VAL A 115 0.35 33.02 -14.89
CA VAL A 115 0.28 32.70 -13.46
C VAL A 115 0.67 31.24 -13.34
N GLN A 116 1.93 30.97 -13.02
CA GLN A 116 2.34 29.64 -12.62
C GLN A 116 1.45 29.18 -11.46
N PRO A 117 0.72 28.05 -11.58
CA PRO A 117 -0.11 27.58 -10.50
C PRO A 117 0.80 27.26 -9.30
N PRO A 118 0.38 27.60 -8.07
CA PRO A 118 1.17 27.28 -6.88
C PRO A 118 1.41 25.78 -6.84
N VAL A 119 2.67 25.39 -6.86
CA VAL A 119 3.10 23.99 -6.70
C VAL A 119 2.64 23.54 -5.32
N LYS A 120 1.51 22.88 -5.23
CA LYS A 120 1.04 22.23 -4.00
C LYS A 120 1.90 21.00 -3.78
N LYS A 121 3.02 21.17 -3.08
CA LYS A 121 4.03 20.15 -2.75
C LYS A 121 3.54 18.99 -1.87
N ASP A 122 2.31 19.02 -1.36
CA ASP A 122 1.87 18.15 -0.26
C ASP A 122 0.82 17.09 -0.61
N ARG A 123 0.45 16.95 -1.88
CA ARG A 123 -0.52 15.90 -2.28
C ARG A 123 0.14 14.55 -2.45
N LYS A 124 -0.56 13.47 -2.02
CA LYS A 124 -0.20 12.09 -2.35
C LYS A 124 -0.07 11.95 -3.88
N PRO A 125 1.08 11.49 -4.39
CA PRO A 125 1.20 11.20 -5.81
C PRO A 125 0.39 9.96 -6.14
N LEU A 126 -0.67 10.11 -6.95
CA LEU A 126 -1.46 8.99 -7.44
C LEU A 126 -1.01 8.64 -8.86
N TYR A 127 -0.58 7.41 -9.04
CA TYR A 127 -0.18 6.84 -10.31
C TYR A 127 -0.93 5.54 -10.56
N LEU A 128 -0.86 5.05 -11.78
CA LEU A 128 -1.40 3.76 -12.12
C LEU A 128 -0.55 2.66 -11.43
N CYS A 129 -1.21 1.85 -10.63
CA CYS A 129 -0.65 0.70 -9.93
C CYS A 129 -1.11 -0.60 -10.58
N HIS A 130 -0.31 -1.63 -10.51
CA HIS A 130 -0.71 -2.99 -10.92
C HIS A 130 -1.77 -3.56 -9.98
N GLY A 131 -1.66 -3.28 -8.68
CA GLY A 131 -2.63 -3.65 -7.65
C GLY A 131 -2.52 -5.08 -7.11
N ASP A 132 -1.80 -5.97 -7.81
CA ASP A 132 -1.54 -7.35 -7.37
C ASP A 132 -0.16 -7.85 -7.80
N LEU A 133 0.84 -6.98 -7.79
CA LEU A 133 2.18 -7.33 -8.23
C LEU A 133 2.83 -8.32 -7.26
N ASP A 134 3.15 -9.51 -7.78
CA ASP A 134 3.90 -10.53 -7.07
C ASP A 134 4.74 -11.40 -8.03
N GLN A 135 5.52 -12.33 -7.47
CA GLN A 135 6.41 -13.20 -8.23
C GLN A 135 5.68 -14.13 -9.22
N HIS A 136 4.40 -14.44 -9.00
CA HIS A 136 3.61 -15.31 -9.88
C HIS A 136 3.09 -14.58 -11.10
N HIS A 137 3.03 -13.24 -11.02
CA HIS A 137 2.60 -12.37 -12.11
C HIS A 137 3.78 -11.84 -12.94
N VAL A 138 5.02 -12.30 -12.64
CA VAL A 138 6.22 -11.99 -13.41
C VAL A 138 6.66 -13.23 -14.18
N LEU A 139 6.54 -13.19 -15.50
CA LEU A 139 6.99 -14.25 -16.40
C LEU A 139 8.38 -13.91 -16.90
N MET A 140 9.32 -14.82 -16.70
CA MET A 140 10.70 -14.69 -17.18
C MET A 140 10.93 -15.66 -18.36
N GLY A 141 11.10 -15.10 -19.54
CA GLY A 141 11.57 -15.81 -20.72
C GLY A 141 13.07 -15.62 -20.92
N GLY A 142 13.70 -16.38 -21.82
CA GLY A 142 15.14 -16.27 -22.06
C GLY A 142 15.61 -14.88 -22.47
N SER A 143 14.80 -14.14 -23.22
CA SER A 143 15.12 -12.80 -23.75
C SER A 143 14.16 -11.70 -23.29
N TYR A 144 13.10 -12.03 -22.56
CA TYR A 144 12.09 -11.05 -22.14
C TYR A 144 11.58 -11.33 -20.73
N THR A 145 11.05 -10.28 -20.11
CA THR A 145 10.27 -10.35 -18.88
C THR A 145 8.92 -9.72 -19.14
N ALA A 146 7.84 -10.44 -18.83
CA ALA A 146 6.47 -9.94 -18.94
C ALA A 146 5.80 -9.90 -17.58
N ILE A 147 4.90 -8.94 -17.40
CA ILE A 147 4.02 -8.83 -16.23
C ILE A 147 2.60 -9.07 -16.73
N ILE A 148 1.84 -9.85 -15.98
CA ILE A 148 0.48 -10.29 -16.33
C ILE A 148 -0.49 -10.03 -15.19
N GLU A 149 -1.78 -10.26 -15.39
CA GLU A 149 -2.85 -10.14 -14.38
C GLU A 149 -3.10 -8.70 -13.92
N TYR A 150 -3.36 -7.81 -14.88
CA TYR A 150 -3.68 -6.40 -14.63
C TYR A 150 -5.13 -6.12 -14.19
N ASN A 151 -5.90 -7.14 -13.84
CA ASN A 151 -7.32 -7.03 -13.47
C ASN A 151 -7.58 -6.25 -12.17
N ARG A 152 -6.54 -5.92 -11.41
CA ARG A 152 -6.59 -5.10 -10.19
C ARG A 152 -5.92 -3.74 -10.33
N MET A 153 -5.68 -3.32 -11.57
CA MET A 153 -5.12 -1.98 -11.80
C MET A 153 -6.00 -0.91 -11.17
N HIS A 154 -5.33 0.05 -10.53
CA HIS A 154 -6.02 1.18 -9.90
C HIS A 154 -5.09 2.39 -9.81
N LEU A 155 -5.67 3.58 -9.59
CA LEU A 155 -4.91 4.77 -9.23
C LEU A 155 -4.60 4.73 -7.74
N GLY A 156 -3.32 4.82 -7.39
CA GLY A 156 -2.86 4.73 -6.02
C GLY A 156 -1.39 5.14 -5.87
N ILE A 157 -0.84 4.88 -4.71
CA ILE A 157 0.57 5.12 -4.42
C ILE A 157 1.37 3.93 -4.94
N GLN A 158 2.16 4.10 -6.02
CA GLN A 158 2.90 2.99 -6.66
C GLN A 158 3.84 2.24 -5.71
N ILE A 159 4.30 2.88 -4.64
CA ILE A 159 5.14 2.23 -3.65
C ILE A 159 4.43 1.05 -2.96
N SER A 160 3.09 1.00 -2.98
CA SER A 160 2.30 -0.12 -2.47
C SER A 160 2.51 -1.41 -3.29
N ASP A 161 2.72 -1.29 -4.60
CA ASP A 161 3.05 -2.44 -5.45
C ASP A 161 4.46 -2.97 -5.14
N LEU A 162 5.44 -2.07 -4.97
CA LEU A 162 6.79 -2.44 -4.57
C LEU A 162 6.77 -3.15 -3.20
N TYR A 163 6.08 -2.58 -2.22
CA TYR A 163 5.88 -3.21 -0.92
C TYR A 163 5.30 -4.61 -1.05
N ARG A 164 4.21 -4.77 -1.82
CA ARG A 164 3.51 -6.04 -1.99
C ARG A 164 4.43 -7.12 -2.55
N PHE A 165 5.20 -6.76 -3.59
CA PHE A 165 6.18 -7.65 -4.21
C PHE A 165 7.30 -8.02 -3.23
N MET A 166 7.96 -7.03 -2.66
CA MET A 166 9.10 -7.23 -1.75
C MET A 166 8.68 -8.00 -0.50
N ARG A 167 7.54 -7.67 0.11
CA ARG A 167 7.06 -8.35 1.31
C ARG A 167 6.95 -9.86 1.10
N LYS A 168 6.33 -10.29 -0.01
CA LYS A 168 6.19 -11.73 -0.31
C LYS A 168 7.55 -12.42 -0.46
N VAL A 169 8.52 -11.76 -1.08
CA VAL A 169 9.90 -12.26 -1.20
C VAL A 169 10.58 -12.31 0.16
N MET A 170 10.56 -11.22 0.91
CA MET A 170 11.21 -11.11 2.23
C MET A 170 10.67 -12.12 3.23
N GLU A 171 9.34 -12.31 3.31
CA GLU A 171 8.71 -13.32 4.17
C GLU A 171 9.18 -14.75 3.82
N LYS A 172 9.35 -15.05 2.53
CA LYS A 172 9.82 -16.35 2.04
C LYS A 172 11.30 -16.60 2.37
N HIS A 173 12.09 -15.53 2.38
CA HIS A 173 13.54 -15.58 2.60
C HIS A 173 13.96 -15.11 4.00
N GLY A 174 13.07 -15.23 5.00
CA GLY A 174 13.37 -14.98 6.41
C GLY A 174 13.83 -13.56 6.70
N TRP A 175 13.37 -12.56 5.95
CA TRP A 175 13.76 -11.15 6.08
C TRP A 175 15.25 -10.91 5.91
N ASN A 176 15.87 -11.61 4.95
CA ASN A 176 17.29 -11.43 4.64
C ASN A 176 17.57 -9.97 4.28
N LEU A 177 18.43 -9.31 5.06
CA LEU A 177 18.72 -7.89 4.97
C LEU A 177 19.35 -7.53 3.62
N ASP A 178 20.37 -8.28 3.18
CA ASP A 178 21.10 -7.99 1.95
C ASP A 178 20.21 -8.14 0.73
N LEU A 179 19.34 -9.16 0.73
CA LEU A 179 18.33 -9.34 -0.32
C LEU A 179 17.39 -8.13 -0.39
N GLY A 180 16.86 -7.69 0.76
CA GLY A 180 15.96 -6.54 0.83
C GLY A 180 16.61 -5.25 0.32
N LEU A 181 17.83 -4.98 0.73
CA LEU A 181 18.59 -3.81 0.28
C LEU A 181 18.91 -3.87 -1.21
N SER A 182 19.32 -5.04 -1.72
CA SER A 182 19.59 -5.24 -3.16
C SER A 182 18.34 -5.01 -4.02
N MET A 183 17.15 -5.40 -3.54
CA MET A 183 15.88 -5.14 -4.23
C MET A 183 15.57 -3.63 -4.26
N LEU A 184 15.75 -2.92 -3.14
CA LEU A 184 15.57 -1.47 -3.07
C LEU A 184 16.52 -0.73 -3.99
N ASP A 185 17.81 -1.05 -3.95
CA ASP A 185 18.83 -0.45 -4.81
C ASP A 185 18.52 -0.69 -6.29
N SER A 186 18.01 -1.87 -6.63
CA SER A 186 17.63 -2.21 -8.00
C SER A 186 16.42 -1.42 -8.48
N TYR A 187 15.47 -1.16 -7.60
CA TYR A 187 14.31 -0.32 -7.90
C TYR A 187 14.73 1.15 -8.07
N GLU A 188 15.50 1.69 -7.12
CA GLU A 188 15.91 3.11 -7.10
C GLU A 188 16.82 3.49 -8.23
N ARG A 189 17.62 2.56 -8.76
CA ARG A 189 18.42 2.82 -9.99
C ARG A 189 17.56 3.16 -11.20
N VAL A 190 16.31 2.68 -11.24
CA VAL A 190 15.38 2.91 -12.37
C VAL A 190 14.38 4.02 -12.05
N LEU A 191 13.92 4.07 -10.83
CA LEU A 191 12.92 5.02 -10.34
C LEU A 191 13.26 5.45 -8.92
N PRO A 192 14.01 6.54 -8.75
CA PRO A 192 14.33 7.07 -7.43
C PRO A 192 13.05 7.37 -6.62
N MET A 193 13.05 6.96 -5.36
CA MET A 193 11.95 7.24 -4.45
C MET A 193 12.10 8.61 -3.82
N GLU A 194 11.01 9.35 -3.76
CA GLU A 194 10.94 10.57 -2.96
C GLU A 194 10.97 10.25 -1.45
N PRO A 195 11.41 11.20 -0.60
CA PRO A 195 11.45 10.98 0.85
C PRO A 195 10.13 10.47 1.44
N LYS A 196 8.99 11.06 1.03
CA LYS A 196 7.65 10.63 1.47
C LYS A 196 7.28 9.22 0.98
N GLU A 197 7.66 8.85 -0.26
CA GLU A 197 7.46 7.49 -0.79
C GLU A 197 8.28 6.47 0.03
N ARG A 198 9.50 6.81 0.40
CA ARG A 198 10.37 5.98 1.23
C ARG A 198 9.82 5.82 2.65
N GLY A 199 9.30 6.90 3.25
CA GLY A 199 8.60 6.86 4.53
C GLY A 199 7.35 5.98 4.47
N CYS A 200 6.55 6.10 3.41
CA CYS A 200 5.39 5.25 3.20
C CYS A 200 5.77 3.77 3.10
N LEU A 201 6.84 3.45 2.36
CA LEU A 201 7.35 2.09 2.26
C LEU A 201 7.77 1.53 3.63
N TYR A 202 8.43 2.34 4.47
CA TYR A 202 8.76 1.96 5.84
C TYR A 202 7.51 1.61 6.65
N TYR A 203 6.48 2.46 6.64
CA TYR A 203 5.24 2.21 7.39
C TYR A 203 4.45 1.03 6.84
N LEU A 204 4.45 0.80 5.52
CA LEU A 204 3.87 -0.40 4.92
C LEU A 204 4.59 -1.67 5.40
N PHE A 205 5.92 -1.66 5.50
CA PHE A 205 6.68 -2.78 6.05
C PHE A 205 6.51 -2.93 7.56
N LEU A 206 6.25 -1.84 8.29
CA LEU A 206 5.93 -1.88 9.72
C LEU A 206 4.54 -2.46 9.97
N TYR A 207 3.60 -2.26 9.05
CA TYR A 207 2.24 -2.78 9.16
C TYR A 207 2.23 -4.32 9.15
N PRO A 208 1.57 -4.98 10.13
CA PRO A 208 1.59 -6.44 10.28
C PRO A 208 0.53 -7.13 9.41
N GLU A 209 0.54 -6.90 8.10
CA GLU A 209 -0.49 -7.40 7.16
C GLU A 209 -0.71 -8.90 7.25
N LYS A 210 0.37 -9.68 7.40
CA LYS A 210 0.26 -11.14 7.46
C LYS A 210 -0.39 -11.62 8.76
N TYR A 211 -0.17 -10.90 9.87
CA TYR A 211 -0.86 -11.16 11.13
C TYR A 211 -2.36 -10.92 10.99
N TRP A 212 -2.76 -9.75 10.45
CA TRP A 212 -4.16 -9.48 10.13
C TRP A 212 -4.76 -10.55 9.21
N LYS A 213 -4.06 -10.96 8.14
CA LYS A 213 -4.52 -12.01 7.22
C LYS A 213 -4.76 -13.36 7.93
N GLN A 214 -3.93 -13.73 8.90
CA GLN A 214 -4.15 -14.95 9.68
C GLN A 214 -5.41 -14.84 10.55
N LEU A 215 -5.66 -13.70 11.21
CA LEU A 215 -6.87 -13.47 11.97
C LEU A 215 -8.11 -13.47 11.08
N ASN A 216 -8.07 -12.74 9.98
CA ASN A 216 -9.18 -12.66 9.03
C ASN A 216 -9.50 -14.04 8.43
N PHE A 217 -8.49 -14.82 8.07
CA PHE A 217 -8.68 -16.18 7.59
C PHE A 217 -9.32 -17.09 8.66
N TYR A 218 -8.92 -16.96 9.92
CA TYR A 218 -9.46 -17.76 11.03
C TYR A 218 -10.97 -17.52 11.23
N TYR A 219 -11.40 -16.26 11.13
CA TYR A 219 -12.79 -15.89 11.45
C TYR A 219 -13.72 -15.83 10.24
N ASN A 220 -13.20 -15.59 9.04
CA ASN A 220 -14.00 -15.29 7.86
C ASN A 220 -13.85 -16.31 6.72
N ALA A 221 -13.00 -17.31 6.84
CA ALA A 221 -12.79 -18.26 5.75
C ALA A 221 -13.82 -19.40 5.80
N ASN A 222 -14.51 -19.59 4.69
CA ASN A 222 -15.36 -20.78 4.44
C ASN A 222 -14.55 -22.03 4.07
N LYS A 223 -13.22 -21.98 4.16
CA LYS A 223 -12.31 -23.07 3.80
C LYS A 223 -11.98 -23.93 5.01
N ALA A 224 -11.67 -25.19 4.77
CA ALA A 224 -11.23 -26.10 5.81
C ALA A 224 -10.07 -25.52 6.63
N TRP A 225 -10.32 -25.32 7.91
CA TRP A 225 -9.35 -24.82 8.86
C TRP A 225 -8.45 -25.95 9.33
N ILE A 226 -7.12 -25.78 9.20
CA ILE A 226 -6.12 -26.69 9.74
C ILE A 226 -5.45 -26.00 10.93
N PRO A 227 -5.87 -26.29 12.19
CA PRO A 227 -5.42 -25.55 13.37
C PRO A 227 -3.90 -25.48 13.52
N ALA A 228 -3.21 -26.62 13.48
CA ALA A 228 -1.78 -26.71 13.66
C ALA A 228 -1.00 -25.82 12.68
N ARG A 229 -1.28 -25.95 11.39
CA ARG A 229 -0.60 -25.17 10.33
C ARG A 229 -0.76 -23.66 10.50
N ASN A 230 -1.90 -23.20 11.00
CA ASN A 230 -2.14 -21.76 11.18
C ASN A 230 -1.50 -21.25 12.46
N THR A 231 -1.43 -22.06 13.51
CA THR A 231 -0.66 -21.77 14.72
C THR A 231 0.84 -21.65 14.40
N ASP A 232 1.40 -22.57 13.62
CA ASP A 232 2.80 -22.52 13.18
C ASP A 232 3.11 -21.28 12.35
N LYS A 233 2.19 -20.90 11.45
CA LYS A 233 2.35 -19.64 10.69
C LYS A 233 2.37 -18.41 11.61
N LEU A 234 1.56 -18.38 12.65
CA LEU A 234 1.53 -17.28 13.60
C LEU A 234 2.81 -17.22 14.42
N ARG A 235 3.29 -18.35 14.93
CA ARG A 235 4.59 -18.44 15.60
C ARG A 235 5.75 -18.02 14.71
N GLY A 236 5.75 -18.46 13.45
CA GLY A 236 6.76 -18.04 12.47
C GLY A 236 6.80 -16.54 12.23
N LEU A 237 5.68 -15.80 12.44
CA LEU A 237 5.70 -14.32 12.39
C LEU A 237 6.44 -13.72 13.58
N GLU A 238 6.30 -14.31 14.77
CA GLU A 238 7.00 -13.86 15.97
C GLU A 238 8.51 -14.16 15.85
N GLU A 239 8.88 -15.34 15.38
CA GLU A 239 10.27 -15.74 15.16
C GLU A 239 10.99 -14.84 14.15
N GLN A 240 10.29 -14.39 13.12
CA GLN A 240 10.84 -13.49 12.10
C GLN A 240 10.96 -12.02 12.54
N GLN A 241 10.39 -11.63 13.71
CA GLN A 241 10.38 -10.21 14.13
C GLN A 241 11.79 -9.62 14.28
N GLN A 242 12.77 -10.38 14.78
CA GLN A 242 14.13 -9.86 14.94
C GLN A 242 14.74 -9.47 13.59
N ALA A 243 14.69 -10.36 12.60
CA ALA A 243 15.21 -10.09 11.26
C ALA A 243 14.45 -8.96 10.57
N ARG A 244 13.09 -8.97 10.67
CA ARG A 244 12.24 -7.89 10.14
C ARG A 244 12.57 -6.55 10.78
N ASN A 245 12.78 -6.48 12.09
CA ASN A 245 13.16 -5.26 12.79
C ASN A 245 14.53 -4.74 12.36
N SER A 246 15.48 -5.63 12.04
CA SER A 246 16.78 -5.23 11.50
C SER A 246 16.63 -4.55 10.13
N PHE A 247 15.80 -5.11 9.26
CA PHE A 247 15.46 -4.51 7.97
C PHE A 247 14.75 -3.16 8.14
N LEU A 248 13.75 -3.06 9.04
CA LEU A 248 13.02 -1.83 9.34
C LEU A 248 13.95 -0.72 9.88
N LYS A 249 14.88 -1.06 10.78
CA LYS A 249 15.88 -0.11 11.30
C LYS A 249 16.74 0.46 10.19
N ARG A 250 17.17 -0.36 9.24
CA ARG A 250 17.94 0.09 8.10
C ARG A 250 17.14 0.99 7.19
N LEU A 251 15.91 0.58 6.86
CA LEU A 251 15.01 1.36 6.03
C LEU A 251 14.68 2.73 6.67
N LYS A 252 14.45 2.76 7.99
CA LYS A 252 14.22 4.00 8.74
C LYS A 252 15.43 4.94 8.70
N ALA A 253 16.63 4.40 8.83
CA ALA A 253 17.87 5.20 8.76
C ALA A 253 18.04 5.91 7.40
N ASP A 254 17.54 5.29 6.33
CA ASP A 254 17.57 5.83 4.99
C ASP A 254 16.46 6.88 4.73
N CYS A 255 15.46 6.96 5.63
CA CYS A 255 14.34 7.92 5.58
C CYS A 255 14.65 9.23 6.31
N LYS A 256 15.84 9.85 6.06
CA LYS A 256 16.26 11.07 6.75
C LYS A 256 15.18 12.16 6.65
N GLY A 257 14.55 12.49 7.78
CA GLY A 257 13.64 13.63 7.95
C GLY A 257 12.14 13.35 7.67
N CYS A 258 11.73 12.11 7.41
CA CYS A 258 10.31 11.77 7.14
C CYS A 258 9.70 10.78 8.15
N VAL A 259 10.50 10.23 9.09
CA VAL A 259 10.04 9.21 10.06
C VAL A 259 10.68 9.46 11.42
#